data_6fa95502f780fcad3b12f71f8a398509
#
_entry.id   6fa95502f780fcad3b12f71f8a398509
#
_cell.length_a   1.000
_cell.length_b   1.000
_cell.length_c   1.000
_cell.angle_alpha   90.00
_cell.angle_beta   90.00
_cell.angle_gamma   90.00
#
_symmetry.space_group_name_H-M   'P 1'
#
loop_
_entity.id
_entity.type
_entity.pdbx_description
1 polymer ?
#
loop_
_entity_poly.entity_id
_entity_poly.type
_entity_poly.pdbx_seq_one_letter_code
_entity_poly.pdbx_strand_id
1 'polypeptide(L)'
;MIDGAMQDFQLTLDRFLDHAAKWHPDAEVVSARDDGTVGRINYAELHRRARLVSAALDTLNIKTGDRVATLAWNTQEHVEAWYGIMGMGAVCHTLNPRLTAEQLGWMIGQSEASILLASSDLLDLAREVIGSSTNGVCRLIALGPVKDDNDSLDDLLGQPSQEIAWGGFDETLPSGLCFTSGTTGAPKGVTYTHRGNYLHTLKLLQADVTSITAREVVMPVVPMFHANAWGLPFACPAVGAKLVLPGRYADGASLARFIANESVTIAVGVPTVWLGLMDHLDANGIELPSLKRIMVGGAPMSQALMDRIEQRGIEVQTTWGMTELSPLGTATPPGAEARDPRTSGRPAVGVDLRLTDDEGNPLDVQREVEGHLWVRGAAVVDRYFGQEQLATADGWFNTGDLARIERDGTVLITGRSKDLIKSGGEWINPTEIETVISALPCVSQSAVIGRSDPKWGERPLLLVELRDGYSPTDAELLAELDGRVASWWIPDQVVRLPQMPLAPTGKIDKLRLRNEYCNA
;
A
#
# COMPACT_ATOMS: atom_id res chain seq x y z
N MET A 1 6.24 45.99 20.12
CA MET A 1 6.24 44.68 20.82
C MET A 1 6.79 43.68 19.82
N ILE A 2 7.80 42.90 20.19
CA ILE A 2 8.33 41.84 19.32
C ILE A 2 7.64 40.54 19.76
N ASP A 3 6.97 39.86 18.83
CA ASP A 3 6.34 38.58 19.11
C ASP A 3 7.41 37.50 19.30
N GLY A 4 7.16 36.55 20.21
CA GLY A 4 7.98 35.36 20.35
C GLY A 4 7.84 34.45 19.13
N ALA A 5 8.80 33.53 18.91
CA ALA A 5 8.78 32.55 17.85
C ALA A 5 9.21 31.16 18.35
N MET A 6 8.75 30.10 17.70
CA MET A 6 9.30 28.76 17.85
C MET A 6 10.55 28.62 17.00
N GLN A 7 11.35 27.57 17.29
CA GLN A 7 12.51 27.25 16.46
C GLN A 7 12.06 26.87 15.03
N ASP A 8 12.83 27.35 14.07
CA ASP A 8 12.70 26.87 12.68
C ASP A 8 13.33 25.47 12.58
N PHE A 9 12.47 24.45 12.58
CA PHE A 9 12.87 23.05 12.59
C PHE A 9 12.08 22.29 11.53
N GLN A 10 12.70 22.06 10.39
CA GLN A 10 12.06 21.46 9.22
C GLN A 10 11.65 19.99 9.48
N LEU A 11 10.42 19.63 9.09
CA LEU A 11 9.84 18.29 9.24
C LEU A 11 10.28 17.39 8.09
N THR A 12 11.55 17.00 8.08
CA THR A 12 12.15 16.16 7.04
C THR A 12 12.28 14.71 7.50
N LEU A 13 12.21 13.75 6.56
CA LEU A 13 12.09 12.32 6.86
C LEU A 13 13.35 11.69 7.46
N ASP A 14 14.53 12.26 7.18
CA ASP A 14 15.81 11.89 7.80
C ASP A 14 15.75 11.90 9.34
N ARG A 15 14.94 12.80 9.90
CA ARG A 15 14.75 12.94 11.35
C ARG A 15 14.32 11.66 12.05
N PHE A 16 13.55 10.79 11.38
CA PHE A 16 13.13 9.54 11.99
C PHE A 16 14.29 8.57 12.18
N LEU A 17 15.18 8.47 11.20
CA LEU A 17 16.35 7.61 11.32
C LEU A 17 17.44 8.22 12.20
N ASP A 18 17.64 9.54 12.16
CA ASP A 18 18.49 10.27 13.12
C ASP A 18 18.03 10.01 14.56
N HIS A 19 16.70 10.07 14.80
CA HIS A 19 16.11 9.78 16.11
C HIS A 19 16.37 8.33 16.52
N ALA A 20 16.13 7.36 15.63
CA ALA A 20 16.36 5.96 15.92
C ALA A 20 17.83 5.68 16.24
N ALA A 21 18.76 6.18 15.44
CA ALA A 21 20.19 5.97 15.67
C ALA A 21 20.66 6.57 16.99
N LYS A 22 20.04 7.65 17.45
CA LYS A 22 20.40 8.32 18.71
C LYS A 22 19.75 7.69 19.94
N TRP A 23 18.46 7.32 19.86
CA TRP A 23 17.67 6.95 21.02
C TRP A 23 17.31 5.46 21.09
N HIS A 24 17.43 4.75 19.95
CA HIS A 24 17.14 3.33 19.80
C HIS A 24 18.22 2.61 18.96
N PRO A 25 19.53 2.88 19.23
CA PRO A 25 20.62 2.44 18.34
C PRO A 25 20.65 0.92 18.15
N ASP A 26 20.28 0.16 19.17
CA ASP A 26 20.37 -1.31 19.20
C ASP A 26 19.10 -2.02 18.69
N ALA A 27 18.01 -1.27 18.41
CA ALA A 27 16.81 -1.89 17.86
C ALA A 27 17.08 -2.40 16.42
N GLU A 28 16.56 -3.60 16.14
CA GLU A 28 16.96 -4.36 14.95
C GLU A 28 16.12 -4.03 13.71
N VAL A 29 16.78 -4.10 12.56
CA VAL A 29 16.19 -4.26 11.24
C VAL A 29 16.60 -5.61 10.70
N VAL A 30 15.63 -6.47 10.42
CA VAL A 30 15.81 -7.83 9.92
C VAL A 30 15.31 -7.89 8.50
N SER A 31 16.10 -8.43 7.60
CA SER A 31 15.77 -8.47 6.17
C SER A 31 15.99 -9.87 5.58
N ALA A 32 15.01 -10.36 4.84
CA ALA A 32 15.20 -11.53 4.00
C ALA A 32 16.21 -11.22 2.89
N ARG A 33 17.06 -12.19 2.57
CA ARG A 33 17.99 -12.16 1.43
C ARG A 33 17.50 -13.05 0.30
N ASP A 34 18.03 -12.85 -0.90
CA ASP A 34 17.64 -13.59 -2.11
C ASP A 34 17.90 -15.09 -2.00
N ASP A 35 18.89 -15.50 -1.22
CA ASP A 35 19.21 -16.91 -0.93
C ASP A 35 18.32 -17.54 0.17
N GLY A 36 17.33 -16.80 0.69
CA GLY A 36 16.43 -17.23 1.76
C GLY A 36 17.03 -17.15 3.17
N THR A 37 18.26 -16.68 3.32
CA THR A 37 18.85 -16.36 4.63
C THR A 37 18.32 -15.01 5.14
N VAL A 38 18.70 -14.65 6.37
CA VAL A 38 18.25 -13.41 7.03
C VAL A 38 19.46 -12.56 7.38
N GLY A 39 19.44 -11.30 6.93
CA GLY A 39 20.35 -10.26 7.37
C GLY A 39 19.83 -9.55 8.61
N ARG A 40 20.73 -9.04 9.45
CA ARG A 40 20.41 -8.26 10.65
C ARG A 40 21.37 -7.10 10.79
N ILE A 41 20.82 -5.92 11.01
CA ILE A 41 21.55 -4.74 11.47
C ILE A 41 20.72 -4.04 12.54
N ASN A 42 21.29 -3.04 13.19
CA ASN A 42 20.56 -2.15 14.09
C ASN A 42 20.37 -0.76 13.47
N TYR A 43 19.57 0.09 14.11
CA TYR A 43 19.31 1.42 13.57
C TYR A 43 20.56 2.32 13.51
N ALA A 44 21.54 2.13 14.40
CA ALA A 44 22.80 2.87 14.31
C ALA A 44 23.55 2.52 13.02
N GLU A 45 23.63 1.25 12.68
CA GLU A 45 24.28 0.80 11.44
C GLU A 45 23.47 1.15 10.19
N LEU A 46 22.13 1.01 10.24
CA LEU A 46 21.25 1.43 9.15
C LEU A 46 21.46 2.93 8.83
N HIS A 47 21.50 3.78 9.87
CA HIS A 47 21.76 5.21 9.72
C HIS A 47 23.12 5.48 9.09
N ARG A 48 24.19 4.82 9.60
CA ARG A 48 25.55 4.98 9.06
C ARG A 48 25.59 4.60 7.57
N ARG A 49 24.98 3.48 7.18
CA ARG A 49 24.95 3.01 5.80
C ARG A 49 24.11 3.92 4.91
N ALA A 50 22.95 4.38 5.37
CA ALA A 50 22.11 5.32 4.62
C ALA A 50 22.84 6.67 4.39
N ARG A 51 23.64 7.14 5.35
CA ARG A 51 24.51 8.33 5.17
C ARG A 51 25.56 8.12 4.08
N LEU A 52 26.15 6.92 4.01
CA LEU A 52 27.09 6.57 2.94
C LEU A 52 26.39 6.49 1.58
N VAL A 53 25.10 6.06 1.51
CA VAL A 53 24.32 6.12 0.27
C VAL A 53 24.22 7.57 -0.24
N SER A 54 23.89 8.53 0.62
CA SER A 54 23.87 9.96 0.22
C SER A 54 25.22 10.42 -0.32
N ALA A 55 26.30 10.05 0.35
CA ALA A 55 27.66 10.41 -0.07
C ALA A 55 28.02 9.78 -1.43
N ALA A 56 27.65 8.51 -1.65
CA ALA A 56 27.83 7.84 -2.95
C ALA A 56 27.02 8.52 -4.06
N LEU A 57 25.75 8.87 -3.80
CA LEU A 57 24.90 9.58 -4.76
C LEU A 57 25.43 10.98 -5.11
N ASP A 58 26.00 11.71 -4.14
CA ASP A 58 26.64 13.02 -4.42
C ASP A 58 27.86 12.87 -5.33
N THR A 59 28.69 11.81 -5.18
CA THR A 59 29.80 11.53 -6.12
C THR A 59 29.31 11.25 -7.54
N LEU A 60 28.05 10.82 -7.69
CA LEU A 60 27.37 10.62 -8.95
C LEU A 60 26.61 11.86 -9.44
N ASN A 61 26.84 13.00 -8.80
CA ASN A 61 26.26 14.31 -9.09
C ASN A 61 24.75 14.42 -8.85
N ILE A 62 24.17 13.58 -8.01
CA ILE A 62 22.78 13.74 -7.57
C ILE A 62 22.68 14.91 -6.62
N LYS A 63 21.69 15.78 -6.84
CA LYS A 63 21.44 17.01 -6.08
C LYS A 63 20.03 17.01 -5.51
N THR A 64 19.78 17.92 -4.59
CA THR A 64 18.44 18.18 -4.05
C THR A 64 17.43 18.39 -5.19
N GLY A 65 16.32 17.66 -5.14
CA GLY A 65 15.25 17.66 -6.13
C GLY A 65 15.44 16.68 -7.30
N ASP A 66 16.63 16.10 -7.48
CA ASP A 66 16.85 15.06 -8.49
C ASP A 66 16.13 13.77 -8.10
N ARG A 67 15.72 13.00 -9.09
CA ARG A 67 14.99 11.74 -8.90
C ARG A 67 15.93 10.55 -9.07
N VAL A 68 15.91 9.68 -8.06
CA VAL A 68 16.58 8.37 -8.07
C VAL A 68 15.52 7.29 -8.04
N ALA A 69 15.48 6.46 -9.08
CA ALA A 69 14.53 5.35 -9.14
C ALA A 69 15.02 4.15 -8.34
N THR A 70 14.08 3.42 -7.72
CA THR A 70 14.36 2.16 -7.02
C THR A 70 13.45 1.06 -7.56
N LEU A 71 14.03 -0.09 -7.94
CA LEU A 71 13.33 -1.31 -8.38
C LEU A 71 13.72 -2.42 -7.40
N ALA A 72 13.01 -2.51 -6.27
CA ALA A 72 13.44 -3.34 -5.16
C ALA A 72 12.29 -3.84 -4.30
N TRP A 73 12.55 -4.93 -3.58
CA TRP A 73 11.66 -5.53 -2.60
C TRP A 73 11.79 -4.83 -1.23
N ASN A 74 11.03 -5.34 -0.24
CA ASN A 74 11.14 -4.87 1.15
C ASN A 74 12.42 -5.43 1.78
N THR A 75 13.54 -4.75 1.59
CA THR A 75 14.85 -5.16 2.11
C THR A 75 15.54 -4.02 2.87
N GLN A 76 16.56 -4.38 3.64
CA GLN A 76 17.39 -3.41 4.36
C GLN A 76 18.04 -2.41 3.40
N GLU A 77 18.60 -2.89 2.30
CA GLU A 77 19.30 -2.08 1.30
C GLU A 77 18.33 -1.07 0.65
N HIS A 78 17.06 -1.44 0.48
CA HIS A 78 16.04 -0.53 -0.02
C HIS A 78 15.69 0.56 1.00
N VAL A 79 15.64 0.22 2.30
CA VAL A 79 15.46 1.23 3.37
C VAL A 79 16.66 2.18 3.45
N GLU A 80 17.89 1.67 3.33
CA GLU A 80 19.11 2.48 3.26
C GLU A 80 19.06 3.47 2.08
N ALA A 81 18.66 2.96 0.90
CA ALA A 81 18.50 3.79 -0.29
C ALA A 81 17.45 4.88 -0.08
N TRP A 82 16.28 4.57 0.51
CA TRP A 82 15.25 5.55 0.78
C TRP A 82 15.77 6.70 1.65
N TYR A 83 16.34 6.36 2.81
CA TYR A 83 16.85 7.38 3.72
C TYR A 83 18.03 8.14 3.12
N GLY A 84 18.90 7.46 2.38
CA GLY A 84 20.03 8.09 1.69
C GLY A 84 19.61 9.09 0.63
N ILE A 85 18.61 8.72 -0.19
CA ILE A 85 18.04 9.61 -1.23
C ILE A 85 17.31 10.79 -0.58
N MET A 86 16.36 10.49 0.31
CA MET A 86 15.50 11.51 0.91
C MET A 86 16.29 12.43 1.86
N GLY A 87 17.27 11.89 2.59
CA GLY A 87 18.08 12.65 3.56
C GLY A 87 18.89 13.79 2.93
N MET A 88 19.36 13.61 1.69
CA MET A 88 20.06 14.66 0.94
C MET A 88 19.11 15.59 0.16
N GLY A 89 17.80 15.40 0.27
CA GLY A 89 16.76 16.18 -0.41
C GLY A 89 16.47 15.75 -1.85
N ALA A 90 16.98 14.59 -2.27
CA ALA A 90 16.59 13.98 -3.54
C ALA A 90 15.25 13.21 -3.41
N VAL A 91 14.63 12.88 -4.53
CA VAL A 91 13.31 12.25 -4.60
C VAL A 91 13.45 10.76 -4.89
N CYS A 92 12.93 9.91 -4.00
CA CYS A 92 12.90 8.48 -4.20
C CYS A 92 11.72 8.08 -5.08
N HIS A 93 11.99 7.68 -6.32
CA HIS A 93 10.97 7.18 -7.25
C HIS A 93 10.88 5.66 -7.17
N THR A 94 9.86 5.14 -6.52
CA THR A 94 9.68 3.71 -6.32
C THR A 94 8.95 3.05 -7.49
N LEU A 95 9.51 1.94 -8.00
CA LEU A 95 9.00 1.16 -9.12
C LEU A 95 8.51 -0.21 -8.66
N ASN A 96 7.37 -0.66 -9.19
CA ASN A 96 6.80 -1.97 -8.87
C ASN A 96 7.38 -3.08 -9.75
N PRO A 97 8.19 -4.01 -9.23
CA PRO A 97 8.84 -5.07 -10.00
C PRO A 97 7.88 -6.06 -10.70
N ARG A 98 6.60 -5.98 -10.40
CA ARG A 98 5.56 -6.83 -11.00
C ARG A 98 4.94 -6.24 -12.27
N LEU A 99 5.38 -5.05 -12.66
CA LEU A 99 4.98 -4.41 -13.92
C LEU A 99 5.91 -4.82 -15.06
N THR A 100 5.48 -4.58 -16.31
CA THR A 100 6.32 -4.86 -17.48
C THR A 100 7.45 -3.85 -17.62
N ALA A 101 8.54 -4.25 -18.28
CA ALA A 101 9.69 -3.38 -18.55
C ALA A 101 9.28 -2.11 -19.31
N GLU A 102 8.33 -2.22 -20.24
CA GLU A 102 7.80 -1.07 -21.00
C GLU A 102 7.08 -0.06 -20.07
N GLN A 103 6.22 -0.55 -19.17
CA GLN A 103 5.54 0.31 -18.19
C GLN A 103 6.52 1.02 -17.27
N LEU A 104 7.50 0.29 -16.78
CA LEU A 104 8.54 0.82 -15.88
C LEU A 104 9.46 1.80 -16.61
N GLY A 105 9.86 1.51 -17.85
CA GLY A 105 10.65 2.38 -18.70
C GLY A 105 9.91 3.70 -19.01
N TRP A 106 8.60 3.63 -19.26
CA TRP A 106 7.78 4.82 -19.38
C TRP A 106 7.77 5.67 -18.10
N MET A 107 7.62 5.06 -16.91
CA MET A 107 7.64 5.77 -15.63
C MET A 107 8.99 6.46 -15.38
N ILE A 108 10.12 5.78 -15.67
CA ILE A 108 11.46 6.38 -15.60
C ILE A 108 11.56 7.56 -16.56
N GLY A 109 11.08 7.40 -17.79
CA GLY A 109 11.04 8.49 -18.76
C GLY A 109 10.25 9.70 -18.29
N GLN A 110 9.10 9.49 -17.61
CA GLN A 110 8.32 10.59 -17.03
C GLN A 110 9.04 11.28 -15.88
N SER A 111 9.72 10.53 -15.02
CA SER A 111 10.41 11.08 -13.84
C SER A 111 11.78 11.65 -14.17
N GLU A 112 12.36 11.34 -15.34
CA GLU A 112 13.72 11.71 -15.72
C GLU A 112 14.77 11.26 -14.68
N ALA A 113 14.53 10.12 -14.00
CA ALA A 113 15.47 9.59 -13.04
C ALA A 113 16.77 9.18 -13.76
N SER A 114 17.91 9.70 -13.28
CA SER A 114 19.23 9.47 -13.87
C SER A 114 19.93 8.22 -13.31
N ILE A 115 19.46 7.69 -12.18
CA ILE A 115 19.97 6.47 -11.53
C ILE A 115 18.79 5.54 -11.27
N LEU A 116 19.01 4.24 -11.53
CA LEU A 116 18.15 3.14 -11.12
C LEU A 116 18.91 2.24 -10.15
N LEU A 117 18.45 2.20 -8.89
CA LEU A 117 18.91 1.26 -7.88
C LEU A 117 18.03 0.00 -7.94
N ALA A 118 18.59 -1.18 -8.19
CA ALA A 118 17.79 -2.39 -8.36
C ALA A 118 18.27 -3.53 -7.44
N SER A 119 17.33 -4.28 -6.84
CA SER A 119 17.67 -5.54 -6.14
C SER A 119 18.43 -6.48 -7.05
N SER A 120 19.36 -7.26 -6.50
CA SER A 120 20.27 -8.13 -7.28
C SER A 120 19.52 -9.13 -8.16
N ASP A 121 18.39 -9.66 -7.70
CA ASP A 121 17.53 -10.59 -8.45
C ASP A 121 16.67 -9.90 -9.53
N LEU A 122 16.65 -8.58 -9.58
CA LEU A 122 15.88 -7.77 -10.55
C LEU A 122 16.76 -7.09 -11.61
N LEU A 123 18.08 -7.38 -11.65
CA LEU A 123 19.00 -6.71 -12.57
C LEU A 123 18.67 -6.94 -14.05
N ASP A 124 18.19 -8.13 -14.41
CA ASP A 124 17.79 -8.41 -15.80
C ASP A 124 16.57 -7.57 -16.19
N LEU A 125 15.54 -7.54 -15.35
CA LEU A 125 14.40 -6.63 -15.54
C LEU A 125 14.84 -5.17 -15.59
N ALA A 126 15.76 -4.75 -14.71
CA ALA A 126 16.26 -3.38 -14.68
C ALA A 126 16.96 -2.97 -16.00
N ARG A 127 17.73 -3.89 -16.62
CA ARG A 127 18.34 -3.67 -17.94
C ARG A 127 17.30 -3.52 -19.04
N GLU A 128 16.26 -4.36 -19.04
CA GLU A 128 15.14 -4.24 -19.98
C GLU A 128 14.39 -2.92 -19.79
N VAL A 129 14.16 -2.50 -18.54
CA VAL A 129 13.52 -1.21 -18.19
C VAL A 129 14.32 -0.02 -18.76
N ILE A 130 15.64 -0.01 -18.56
CA ILE A 130 16.50 1.04 -19.12
C ILE A 130 16.46 1.04 -20.66
N GLY A 131 16.50 -0.14 -21.27
CA GLY A 131 16.38 -0.29 -22.74
C GLY A 131 15.04 0.17 -23.31
N SER A 132 13.99 0.16 -22.49
CA SER A 132 12.63 0.61 -22.87
C SER A 132 12.35 2.08 -22.53
N SER A 133 13.27 2.77 -21.83
CA SER A 133 13.09 4.17 -21.44
C SER A 133 13.36 5.10 -22.63
N THR A 134 12.48 6.07 -22.83
CA THR A 134 12.54 7.02 -23.97
C THR A 134 13.45 8.23 -23.74
N ASN A 135 13.85 8.51 -22.48
CA ASN A 135 14.47 9.79 -22.10
C ASN A 135 15.91 9.70 -21.57
N GLY A 136 16.72 8.76 -22.03
CA GLY A 136 18.14 8.83 -21.78
C GLY A 136 18.75 7.76 -20.86
N VAL A 137 20.04 7.91 -20.61
CA VAL A 137 20.86 6.93 -19.90
C VAL A 137 20.61 7.01 -18.40
N CYS A 138 19.84 6.06 -17.88
CA CYS A 138 19.76 5.82 -16.46
C CYS A 138 20.90 4.87 -16.06
N ARG A 139 21.76 5.27 -15.13
CA ARG A 139 22.82 4.40 -14.60
C ARG A 139 22.21 3.35 -13.68
N LEU A 140 22.51 2.07 -13.97
CA LEU A 140 22.08 0.95 -13.14
C LEU A 140 23.11 0.70 -12.03
N ILE A 141 22.62 0.59 -10.79
CA ILE A 141 23.43 0.21 -9.62
C ILE A 141 22.67 -0.88 -8.85
N ALA A 142 23.32 -1.97 -8.56
CA ALA A 142 22.73 -3.06 -7.80
C ALA A 142 22.61 -2.72 -6.30
N LEU A 143 21.46 -3.02 -5.71
CA LEU A 143 21.24 -3.03 -4.27
C LEU A 143 21.61 -4.42 -3.73
N GLY A 144 22.71 -4.50 -3.00
CA GLY A 144 23.24 -5.73 -2.44
C GLY A 144 24.35 -6.38 -3.29
N PRO A 145 24.85 -7.53 -2.87
CA PRO A 145 26.00 -8.16 -3.49
C PRO A 145 25.68 -8.66 -4.91
N VAL A 146 26.61 -8.43 -5.84
CA VAL A 146 26.54 -8.90 -7.22
C VAL A 146 27.71 -9.82 -7.52
N LYS A 147 27.53 -10.74 -8.48
CA LYS A 147 28.55 -11.73 -8.88
C LYS A 147 29.38 -11.27 -10.09
N ASP A 148 28.91 -10.26 -10.81
CA ASP A 148 29.50 -9.80 -12.08
C ASP A 148 29.99 -8.34 -11.97
N ASP A 149 30.60 -7.80 -13.03
CA ASP A 149 31.10 -6.42 -13.14
C ASP A 149 30.01 -5.32 -13.13
N ASN A 150 28.90 -5.55 -12.44
CA ASN A 150 27.91 -4.51 -12.24
C ASN A 150 28.34 -3.57 -11.13
N ASP A 151 28.09 -2.28 -11.31
CA ASP A 151 28.20 -1.32 -10.21
C ASP A 151 27.30 -1.78 -9.05
N SER A 152 27.87 -2.01 -7.89
CA SER A 152 27.11 -2.32 -6.69
C SER A 152 27.13 -1.14 -5.72
N LEU A 153 26.04 -0.97 -4.99
CA LEU A 153 25.95 0.05 -3.95
C LEU A 153 27.01 -0.22 -2.86
N ASP A 154 27.21 -1.47 -2.47
CA ASP A 154 28.20 -1.84 -1.45
C ASP A 154 29.62 -1.44 -1.85
N ASP A 155 30.00 -1.58 -3.12
CA ASP A 155 31.30 -1.13 -3.63
C ASP A 155 31.44 0.40 -3.57
N LEU A 156 30.36 1.12 -3.89
CA LEU A 156 30.30 2.58 -3.78
C LEU A 156 30.38 3.05 -2.31
N LEU A 157 29.73 2.34 -1.39
CA LEU A 157 29.78 2.64 0.05
C LEU A 157 31.18 2.42 0.66
N GLY A 158 31.99 1.55 0.04
CA GLY A 158 33.38 1.28 0.43
C GLY A 158 34.39 2.36 -0.03
N GLN A 159 33.97 3.29 -0.90
CA GLN A 159 34.87 4.33 -1.43
C GLN A 159 34.98 5.52 -0.48
N PRO A 160 36.14 6.19 -0.44
CA PRO A 160 36.25 7.45 0.29
C PRO A 160 35.27 8.49 -0.26
N SER A 161 34.44 9.01 0.60
CA SER A 161 33.42 10.02 0.22
C SER A 161 33.33 11.10 1.32
N GLN A 162 32.88 12.27 0.92
CA GLN A 162 32.61 13.35 1.86
C GLN A 162 31.27 13.10 2.55
N GLU A 163 31.20 13.38 3.85
CA GLU A 163 29.94 13.33 4.57
C GLU A 163 28.97 14.38 4.05
N ILE A 164 27.74 13.98 3.73
CA ILE A 164 26.68 14.85 3.24
C ILE A 164 25.75 15.21 4.40
N ALA A 165 25.46 16.47 4.56
CA ALA A 165 24.49 16.94 5.55
C ALA A 165 23.07 16.47 5.17
N TRP A 166 22.35 15.95 6.14
CA TRP A 166 20.94 15.57 5.99
C TRP A 166 20.03 16.69 6.50
N GLY A 167 18.86 16.81 5.88
CA GLY A 167 17.89 17.85 6.22
C GLY A 167 18.40 19.27 5.92
N GLY A 168 17.83 20.27 6.58
CA GLY A 168 18.21 21.68 6.38
C GLY A 168 17.66 22.30 5.11
N PHE A 169 16.82 21.58 4.35
CA PHE A 169 16.06 22.06 3.21
C PHE A 169 14.58 22.22 3.58
N ASP A 170 13.81 22.87 2.71
CA ASP A 170 12.38 23.13 2.92
C ASP A 170 11.59 21.80 3.01
N GLU A 171 10.80 21.67 4.06
CA GLU A 171 9.95 20.49 4.32
C GLU A 171 8.86 20.23 3.26
N THR A 172 8.56 21.23 2.43
CA THR A 172 7.60 21.11 1.33
C THR A 172 8.21 20.51 0.07
N LEU A 173 9.53 20.30 0.03
CA LEU A 173 10.19 19.62 -1.08
C LEU A 173 9.67 18.19 -1.24
N PRO A 174 9.63 17.69 -2.49
CA PRO A 174 9.33 16.29 -2.77
C PRO A 174 10.33 15.35 -2.09
N SER A 175 9.83 14.31 -1.45
CA SER A 175 10.61 13.21 -0.87
C SER A 175 10.47 11.92 -1.66
N GLY A 176 9.31 11.71 -2.28
CA GLY A 176 9.01 10.48 -2.99
C GLY A 176 8.07 10.68 -4.16
N LEU A 177 8.15 9.76 -5.12
CA LEU A 177 7.25 9.65 -6.27
C LEU A 177 6.80 8.20 -6.40
N CYS A 178 5.48 7.98 -6.40
CA CYS A 178 4.88 6.66 -6.59
C CYS A 178 3.78 6.73 -7.65
N PHE A 179 3.87 5.89 -8.68
CA PHE A 179 2.82 5.82 -9.70
C PHE A 179 1.70 4.87 -9.25
N THR A 180 0.46 5.31 -9.44
CA THR A 180 -0.72 4.46 -9.25
C THR A 180 -0.88 3.53 -10.45
N SER A 181 -1.47 2.36 -10.24
CA SER A 181 -1.68 1.36 -11.30
C SER A 181 -2.70 1.76 -12.38
N GLY A 182 -3.26 2.97 -12.31
CA GLY A 182 -4.18 3.55 -13.28
C GLY A 182 -5.27 2.58 -13.75
N THR A 183 -6.39 2.49 -13.04
CA THR A 183 -7.48 1.57 -13.42
C THR A 183 -8.31 2.04 -14.63
N THR A 184 -8.03 3.23 -15.16
CA THR A 184 -8.82 3.88 -16.21
C THR A 184 -7.97 4.59 -17.28
N GLY A 185 -6.65 4.35 -17.31
CA GLY A 185 -5.76 5.03 -18.25
C GLY A 185 -4.28 4.88 -17.87
N ALA A 186 -3.43 5.78 -18.37
CA ALA A 186 -2.02 5.81 -18.01
C ALA A 186 -1.83 5.98 -16.49
N PRO A 187 -0.80 5.37 -15.91
CA PRO A 187 -0.49 5.53 -14.48
C PRO A 187 -0.29 7.01 -14.12
N LYS A 188 -0.79 7.42 -12.95
CA LYS A 188 -0.63 8.78 -12.44
C LYS A 188 0.42 8.80 -11.34
N GLY A 189 1.39 9.71 -11.41
CA GLY A 189 2.40 9.88 -10.38
C GLY A 189 1.87 10.72 -9.20
N VAL A 190 2.01 10.21 -8.00
CA VAL A 190 1.76 10.94 -6.76
C VAL A 190 3.09 11.33 -6.15
N THR A 191 3.28 12.63 -5.97
CA THR A 191 4.47 13.19 -5.32
C THR A 191 4.19 13.39 -3.84
N TYR A 192 4.99 12.78 -3.00
CA TYR A 192 4.96 12.98 -1.55
C TYR A 192 5.97 14.06 -1.15
N THR A 193 5.57 14.96 -0.26
CA THR A 193 6.50 15.92 0.35
C THR A 193 7.08 15.37 1.65
N HIS A 194 8.23 15.92 2.09
CA HIS A 194 8.78 15.57 3.40
C HIS A 194 7.77 15.86 4.51
N ARG A 195 7.19 17.06 4.54
CA ARG A 195 6.15 17.46 5.50
C ARG A 195 4.94 16.52 5.49
N GLY A 196 4.43 16.19 4.30
CA GLY A 196 3.26 15.32 4.16
C GLY A 196 3.51 13.93 4.77
N ASN A 197 4.63 13.29 4.41
CA ASN A 197 5.03 12.00 4.95
C ASN A 197 5.41 12.05 6.44
N TYR A 198 6.02 13.15 6.90
CA TYR A 198 6.33 13.33 8.33
C TYR A 198 5.04 13.37 9.16
N LEU A 199 4.09 14.21 8.78
CA LEU A 199 2.79 14.32 9.46
C LEU A 199 1.98 13.02 9.34
N HIS A 200 2.06 12.34 8.20
CA HIS A 200 1.48 11.01 8.04
C HIS A 200 2.08 10.01 9.04
N THR A 201 3.39 10.01 9.23
CA THR A 201 4.07 9.12 10.19
C THR A 201 3.62 9.38 11.62
N LEU A 202 3.55 10.65 12.04
CA LEU A 202 3.03 11.01 13.37
C LEU A 202 1.57 10.62 13.55
N LYS A 203 0.75 10.81 12.52
CA LYS A 203 -0.65 10.37 12.48
C LYS A 203 -0.76 8.85 12.64
N LEU A 204 0.06 8.09 11.91
CA LEU A 204 0.09 6.63 11.96
C LEU A 204 0.38 6.10 13.37
N LEU A 205 1.27 6.76 14.11
CA LEU A 205 1.71 6.36 15.45
C LEU A 205 0.72 6.68 16.58
N GLN A 206 -0.40 7.38 16.30
CA GLN A 206 -1.39 7.68 17.33
C GLN A 206 -1.96 6.41 17.96
N ALA A 207 -2.31 6.50 19.25
CA ALA A 207 -2.86 5.37 20.02
C ALA A 207 -4.11 4.77 19.39
N ASP A 208 -5.01 5.62 18.85
CA ASP A 208 -6.26 5.21 18.22
C ASP A 208 -6.09 4.82 16.73
N VAL A 209 -4.85 4.83 16.22
CA VAL A 209 -4.56 4.50 14.82
C VAL A 209 -3.81 3.17 14.76
N THR A 210 -2.51 3.13 15.07
CA THR A 210 -1.77 1.85 15.09
C THR A 210 -1.24 1.47 16.46
N SER A 211 -1.06 2.44 17.36
CA SER A 211 -0.47 2.23 18.69
C SER A 211 0.87 1.46 18.63
N ILE A 212 1.65 1.64 17.56
CA ILE A 212 2.98 1.03 17.46
C ILE A 212 3.93 1.72 18.46
N THR A 213 4.67 0.92 19.21
CA THR A 213 5.65 1.37 20.22
C THR A 213 6.98 0.63 20.05
N ALA A 214 8.01 1.04 20.78
CA ALA A 214 9.31 0.36 20.81
C ALA A 214 9.28 -1.13 21.20
N ARG A 215 8.17 -1.61 21.73
CA ARG A 215 8.00 -3.02 22.14
C ARG A 215 7.51 -3.92 21.02
N GLU A 216 7.08 -3.32 19.91
CA GLU A 216 6.51 -4.08 18.80
C GLU A 216 7.59 -4.57 17.83
N VAL A 217 7.31 -5.72 17.25
CA VAL A 217 8.05 -6.28 16.11
C VAL A 217 7.13 -6.22 14.90
N VAL A 218 7.42 -5.33 13.97
CA VAL A 218 6.52 -4.98 12.87
C VAL A 218 7.01 -5.58 11.55
N MET A 219 6.14 -6.30 10.86
CA MET A 219 6.43 -6.88 9.55
C MET A 219 5.51 -6.29 8.46
N PRO A 220 5.97 -5.29 7.69
CA PRO A 220 5.26 -4.81 6.50
C PRO A 220 5.39 -5.83 5.37
N VAL A 221 4.32 -6.57 5.08
CA VAL A 221 4.20 -7.38 3.85
C VAL A 221 3.73 -6.51 2.69
N VAL A 222 3.06 -5.40 2.99
CA VAL A 222 2.78 -4.33 2.01
C VAL A 222 4.07 -3.79 1.42
N PRO A 223 4.15 -3.67 0.07
CA PRO A 223 5.43 -3.37 -0.57
C PRO A 223 5.89 -1.92 -0.36
N MET A 224 7.19 -1.74 -0.18
CA MET A 224 7.82 -0.41 -0.14
C MET A 224 7.64 0.34 -1.46
N PHE A 225 7.62 -0.35 -2.58
CA PHE A 225 7.41 0.26 -3.90
C PHE A 225 5.96 0.70 -4.15
N HIS A 226 5.03 0.49 -3.22
CA HIS A 226 3.64 0.92 -3.34
C HIS A 226 3.17 1.62 -2.06
N ALA A 227 2.75 2.88 -2.21
CA ALA A 227 2.27 3.72 -1.10
C ALA A 227 3.17 3.65 0.15
N ASN A 228 4.50 3.60 -0.06
CA ASN A 228 5.56 3.66 0.95
C ASN A 228 5.43 2.58 2.06
N ALA A 229 5.02 1.35 1.73
CA ALA A 229 4.72 0.31 2.74
C ALA A 229 3.87 0.87 3.90
N TRP A 230 2.90 1.72 3.56
CA TRP A 230 2.01 2.44 4.47
C TRP A 230 2.73 3.31 5.51
N GLY A 231 3.96 3.75 5.21
CA GLY A 231 4.78 4.61 6.09
C GLY A 231 5.50 3.86 7.21
N LEU A 232 5.43 2.52 7.26
CA LEU A 232 6.06 1.73 8.32
C LEU A 232 7.59 1.85 8.36
N PRO A 233 8.34 1.98 7.22
CA PRO A 233 9.76 2.25 7.25
C PRO A 233 10.14 3.58 7.90
N PHE A 234 9.20 4.51 8.08
CA PHE A 234 9.36 5.75 8.84
C PHE A 234 8.86 5.61 10.28
N ALA A 235 7.72 4.94 10.47
CA ALA A 235 7.08 4.80 11.77
C ALA A 235 7.88 3.91 12.74
N CYS A 236 8.45 2.79 12.26
CA CYS A 236 9.22 1.90 13.12
C CYS A 236 10.46 2.58 13.71
N PRO A 237 11.35 3.23 12.92
CA PRO A 237 12.47 3.98 13.49
C PRO A 237 12.03 5.15 14.37
N ALA A 238 10.92 5.83 14.04
CA ALA A 238 10.42 6.95 14.86
C ALA A 238 10.14 6.59 16.32
N VAL A 239 9.85 5.32 16.61
CA VAL A 239 9.58 4.83 17.99
C VAL A 239 10.55 3.73 18.44
N GLY A 240 11.51 3.32 17.61
CA GLY A 240 12.46 2.26 17.93
C GLY A 240 11.85 0.85 17.88
N ALA A 241 10.76 0.62 17.14
CA ALA A 241 10.21 -0.70 16.92
C ALA A 241 11.13 -1.54 16.03
N LYS A 242 11.22 -2.85 16.29
CA LYS A 242 11.93 -3.78 15.41
C LYS A 242 11.21 -3.90 14.07
N LEU A 243 11.96 -3.76 12.97
CA LEU A 243 11.44 -3.83 11.61
C LEU A 243 11.85 -5.15 10.95
N VAL A 244 10.89 -5.96 10.49
CA VAL A 244 11.12 -7.23 9.80
C VAL A 244 10.67 -7.12 8.36
N LEU A 245 11.60 -7.21 7.42
CA LEU A 245 11.41 -7.00 5.99
C LEU A 245 11.42 -8.35 5.26
N PRO A 246 10.28 -8.87 4.78
CA PRO A 246 10.19 -10.21 4.22
C PRO A 246 10.76 -10.32 2.78
N GLY A 247 11.29 -9.25 2.20
CA GLY A 247 11.79 -9.25 0.83
C GLY A 247 10.67 -9.52 -0.18
N ARG A 248 10.92 -10.46 -1.10
CA ARG A 248 9.93 -10.94 -2.08
C ARG A 248 9.01 -12.04 -1.55
N TYR A 249 9.25 -12.53 -0.34
CA TYR A 249 8.59 -13.70 0.23
C TYR A 249 7.29 -13.31 0.93
N ALA A 250 6.18 -13.38 0.21
CA ALA A 250 4.84 -13.07 0.71
C ALA A 250 3.92 -14.30 0.75
N ASP A 251 4.45 -15.51 0.52
CA ASP A 251 3.70 -16.76 0.64
C ASP A 251 3.50 -17.18 2.11
N GLY A 252 2.45 -17.98 2.38
CA GLY A 252 2.08 -18.35 3.74
C GLY A 252 3.18 -19.06 4.52
N ALA A 253 3.96 -19.94 3.89
CA ALA A 253 5.05 -20.69 4.54
C ALA A 253 6.21 -19.78 4.96
N SER A 254 6.62 -18.88 4.08
CA SER A 254 7.66 -17.89 4.35
C SER A 254 7.25 -16.93 5.45
N LEU A 255 6.02 -16.40 5.39
CA LEU A 255 5.51 -15.48 6.40
C LEU A 255 5.39 -16.16 7.77
N ALA A 256 4.86 -17.39 7.84
CA ALA A 256 4.78 -18.14 9.09
C ALA A 256 6.17 -18.31 9.73
N ARG A 257 7.19 -18.64 8.92
CA ARG A 257 8.57 -18.78 9.37
C ARG A 257 9.14 -17.45 9.90
N PHE A 258 8.95 -16.33 9.20
CA PHE A 258 9.41 -15.02 9.66
C PHE A 258 8.71 -14.60 10.95
N ILE A 259 7.40 -14.77 11.03
CA ILE A 259 6.62 -14.41 12.21
C ILE A 259 7.11 -15.20 13.43
N ALA A 260 7.30 -16.51 13.28
CA ALA A 260 7.78 -17.36 14.37
C ALA A 260 9.22 -17.03 14.80
N ASN A 261 10.15 -16.95 13.82
CA ASN A 261 11.57 -16.78 14.13
C ASN A 261 11.91 -15.40 14.66
N GLU A 262 11.20 -14.36 14.20
CA GLU A 262 11.45 -12.98 14.59
C GLU A 262 10.52 -12.49 15.70
N SER A 263 9.58 -13.35 16.16
CA SER A 263 8.57 -13.01 17.17
C SER A 263 7.74 -11.78 16.76
N VAL A 264 7.31 -11.74 15.49
CA VAL A 264 6.51 -10.62 14.97
C VAL A 264 5.23 -10.46 15.78
N THR A 265 4.95 -9.23 16.21
CA THR A 265 3.76 -8.89 16.98
C THR A 265 2.68 -8.24 16.13
N ILE A 266 3.09 -7.47 15.10
CA ILE A 266 2.18 -6.79 14.16
C ILE A 266 2.62 -7.10 12.73
N ALA A 267 1.71 -7.65 11.93
CA ALA A 267 1.94 -7.87 10.50
C ALA A 267 0.95 -7.03 9.68
N VAL A 268 1.41 -6.46 8.55
CA VAL A 268 0.64 -5.49 7.77
C VAL A 268 0.56 -5.92 6.31
N GLY A 269 -0.66 -6.11 5.80
CA GLY A 269 -0.85 -6.64 4.45
C GLY A 269 -2.27 -6.51 3.91
N VAL A 270 -2.47 -7.01 2.69
CA VAL A 270 -3.78 -7.10 2.04
C VAL A 270 -4.47 -8.44 2.36
N PRO A 271 -5.80 -8.55 2.23
CA PRO A 271 -6.54 -9.77 2.59
C PRO A 271 -6.02 -11.07 1.95
N THR A 272 -5.59 -11.01 0.68
CA THR A 272 -5.07 -12.19 -0.05
C THR A 272 -3.81 -12.78 0.58
N VAL A 273 -2.95 -11.95 1.16
CA VAL A 273 -1.76 -12.38 1.91
C VAL A 273 -2.17 -13.17 3.15
N TRP A 274 -3.16 -12.68 3.87
CA TRP A 274 -3.64 -13.31 5.11
C TRP A 274 -4.40 -14.59 4.84
N LEU A 275 -5.14 -14.65 3.73
CA LEU A 275 -5.77 -15.90 3.29
C LEU A 275 -4.71 -16.99 3.08
N GLY A 276 -3.64 -16.69 2.33
CA GLY A 276 -2.54 -17.63 2.09
C GLY A 276 -1.80 -18.03 3.38
N LEU A 277 -1.63 -17.11 4.33
CA LEU A 277 -1.06 -17.42 5.64
C LEU A 277 -1.99 -18.39 6.42
N MET A 278 -3.29 -18.07 6.52
CA MET A 278 -4.24 -18.91 7.25
C MET A 278 -4.35 -20.32 6.64
N ASP A 279 -4.38 -20.42 5.31
CA ASP A 279 -4.40 -21.72 4.63
C ASP A 279 -3.17 -22.56 4.96
N HIS A 280 -1.97 -21.94 5.01
CA HIS A 280 -0.75 -22.62 5.41
C HIS A 280 -0.77 -23.05 6.90
N LEU A 281 -1.24 -22.19 7.79
CA LEU A 281 -1.32 -22.50 9.23
C LEU A 281 -2.30 -23.64 9.49
N ASP A 282 -3.48 -23.64 8.87
CA ASP A 282 -4.50 -24.67 9.02
C ASP A 282 -4.01 -26.03 8.48
N ALA A 283 -3.39 -26.05 7.30
CA ALA A 283 -2.89 -27.27 6.66
C ALA A 283 -1.75 -27.94 7.46
N ASN A 284 -0.99 -27.18 8.24
CA ASN A 284 0.19 -27.68 8.95
C ASN A 284 0.04 -27.68 10.48
N GLY A 285 -1.09 -27.24 11.02
CA GLY A 285 -1.31 -27.17 12.47
C GLY A 285 -0.34 -26.20 13.19
N ILE A 286 0.04 -25.10 12.52
CA ILE A 286 1.02 -24.14 13.04
C ILE A 286 0.30 -23.05 13.84
N GLU A 287 0.85 -22.74 15.02
CA GLU A 287 0.44 -21.60 15.84
C GLU A 287 1.50 -20.51 15.87
N LEU A 288 1.07 -19.24 15.91
CA LEU A 288 1.93 -18.07 15.92
C LEU A 288 1.66 -17.20 17.18
N PRO A 289 2.10 -17.67 18.38
CA PRO A 289 1.74 -17.02 19.65
C PRO A 289 2.29 -15.60 19.81
N SER A 290 3.30 -15.22 19.05
CA SER A 290 3.84 -13.85 19.06
C SER A 290 2.96 -12.87 18.30
N LEU A 291 2.24 -13.31 17.25
CA LEU A 291 1.43 -12.46 16.39
C LEU A 291 0.15 -12.04 17.13
N LYS A 292 0.09 -10.77 17.50
CA LYS A 292 -1.03 -10.20 18.25
C LYS A 292 -2.04 -9.51 17.37
N ARG A 293 -1.57 -8.89 16.26
CA ARG A 293 -2.41 -8.07 15.39
C ARG A 293 -2.00 -8.17 13.93
N ILE A 294 -3.00 -8.25 13.09
CA ILE A 294 -2.89 -8.11 11.64
C ILE A 294 -3.60 -6.82 11.22
N MET A 295 -2.88 -5.91 10.58
CA MET A 295 -3.46 -4.73 9.95
C MET A 295 -3.81 -5.04 8.49
N VAL A 296 -5.04 -4.72 8.11
CA VAL A 296 -5.61 -5.04 6.79
C VAL A 296 -6.13 -3.78 6.12
N GLY A 297 -5.83 -3.63 4.84
CA GLY A 297 -6.36 -2.54 4.03
C GLY A 297 -6.14 -2.79 2.54
N GLY A 298 -6.51 -1.81 1.74
CA GLY A 298 -6.31 -1.85 0.29
C GLY A 298 -7.37 -2.66 -0.48
N ALA A 299 -8.07 -3.60 0.14
CA ALA A 299 -9.20 -4.34 -0.41
C ALA A 299 -10.18 -4.70 0.72
N PRO A 300 -11.47 -4.96 0.40
CA PRO A 300 -12.43 -5.46 1.38
C PRO A 300 -11.98 -6.78 2.00
N MET A 301 -12.24 -6.96 3.28
CA MET A 301 -11.98 -8.20 4.00
C MET A 301 -13.28 -8.99 4.18
N SER A 302 -13.24 -10.31 3.96
CA SER A 302 -14.42 -11.15 4.21
C SER A 302 -14.58 -11.46 5.71
N GLN A 303 -15.83 -11.61 6.18
CA GLN A 303 -16.11 -12.02 7.54
C GLN A 303 -15.46 -13.37 7.87
N ALA A 304 -15.53 -14.33 6.95
CA ALA A 304 -14.95 -15.65 7.14
C ALA A 304 -13.43 -15.61 7.39
N LEU A 305 -12.70 -14.75 6.68
CA LEU A 305 -11.25 -14.59 6.91
C LEU A 305 -10.98 -13.89 8.23
N MET A 306 -11.76 -12.87 8.59
CA MET A 306 -11.65 -12.20 9.89
C MET A 306 -11.86 -13.20 11.04
N ASP A 307 -12.93 -13.98 10.99
CA ASP A 307 -13.26 -14.99 12.00
C ASP A 307 -12.13 -16.03 12.15
N ARG A 308 -11.55 -16.52 11.05
CA ARG A 308 -10.43 -17.48 11.08
C ARG A 308 -9.19 -16.91 11.78
N ILE A 309 -8.89 -15.64 11.55
CA ILE A 309 -7.76 -14.96 12.19
C ILE A 309 -8.04 -14.76 13.68
N GLU A 310 -9.23 -14.28 14.03
CA GLU A 310 -9.60 -13.97 15.41
C GLU A 310 -9.78 -15.23 16.28
N GLN A 311 -10.21 -16.36 15.71
CA GLN A 311 -10.24 -17.67 16.40
C GLN A 311 -8.85 -18.12 16.88
N ARG A 312 -7.77 -17.59 16.27
CA ARG A 312 -6.39 -17.84 16.71
C ARG A 312 -5.89 -16.83 17.76
N GLY A 313 -6.78 -15.95 18.26
CA GLY A 313 -6.43 -14.90 19.22
C GLY A 313 -5.67 -13.72 18.60
N ILE A 314 -5.67 -13.60 17.26
CA ILE A 314 -5.00 -12.52 16.55
C ILE A 314 -6.04 -11.44 16.23
N GLU A 315 -5.76 -10.22 16.65
CA GLU A 315 -6.61 -9.06 16.37
C GLU A 315 -6.55 -8.66 14.89
N VAL A 316 -7.71 -8.44 14.26
CA VAL A 316 -7.79 -7.86 12.93
C VAL A 316 -8.09 -6.37 13.03
N GLN A 317 -7.21 -5.54 12.49
CA GLN A 317 -7.37 -4.10 12.40
C GLN A 317 -7.61 -3.67 10.95
N THR A 318 -8.82 -3.23 10.63
CA THR A 318 -9.17 -2.74 9.30
C THR A 318 -8.75 -1.28 9.11
N THR A 319 -8.32 -0.94 7.90
CA THR A 319 -7.90 0.42 7.53
C THR A 319 -8.38 0.75 6.12
N TRP A 320 -8.57 2.05 5.85
CA TRP A 320 -8.79 2.57 4.50
C TRP A 320 -7.78 3.65 4.18
N GLY A 321 -7.38 3.68 2.93
CA GLY A 321 -6.50 4.68 2.39
C GLY A 321 -6.14 4.39 0.94
N MET A 322 -5.39 5.31 0.33
CA MET A 322 -4.99 5.23 -1.07
C MET A 322 -3.66 5.96 -1.26
N THR A 323 -3.02 5.74 -2.41
CA THR A 323 -1.72 6.34 -2.74
C THR A 323 -1.75 7.86 -2.57
N GLU A 324 -2.86 8.49 -2.93
CA GLU A 324 -3.10 9.93 -2.86
C GLU A 324 -3.20 10.49 -1.41
N LEU A 325 -3.22 9.63 -0.39
CA LEU A 325 -3.32 10.00 1.05
C LEU A 325 -2.06 9.65 1.86
N SER A 326 -1.00 9.14 1.26
CA SER A 326 0.32 8.78 1.82
C SER A 326 0.46 7.56 2.76
N PRO A 327 -0.39 6.48 2.83
CA PRO A 327 -1.71 6.38 2.26
C PRO A 327 -2.87 6.44 3.27
N LEU A 328 -2.64 6.44 4.60
CA LEU A 328 -3.68 6.18 5.62
C LEU A 328 -4.71 7.32 5.74
N GLY A 329 -5.98 6.97 5.52
CA GLY A 329 -7.13 7.83 5.77
C GLY A 329 -7.82 7.52 7.11
N THR A 330 -8.24 6.28 7.29
CA THR A 330 -8.97 5.82 8.47
C THR A 330 -8.39 4.52 9.02
N ALA A 331 -8.61 4.25 10.31
CA ALA A 331 -8.23 3.00 10.97
C ALA A 331 -9.23 2.65 12.07
N THR A 332 -9.51 1.35 12.25
CA THR A 332 -10.18 0.85 13.43
C THR A 332 -9.20 0.94 14.61
N PRO A 333 -9.58 1.51 15.75
CA PRO A 333 -8.69 1.58 16.91
C PRO A 333 -8.25 0.17 17.37
N PRO A 334 -6.99 0.00 17.79
CA PRO A 334 -6.55 -1.25 18.41
C PRO A 334 -7.36 -1.57 19.67
N GLY A 335 -7.68 -2.85 19.86
CA GLY A 335 -8.47 -3.30 21.02
C GLY A 335 -9.97 -2.97 20.92
N ALA A 336 -10.50 -2.59 19.76
CA ALA A 336 -11.93 -2.38 19.59
C ALA A 336 -12.73 -3.66 19.94
N GLU A 337 -13.77 -3.53 20.77
CA GLU A 337 -14.58 -4.68 21.22
C GLU A 337 -15.44 -5.26 20.09
N ALA A 338 -16.05 -4.36 19.28
CA ALA A 338 -16.84 -4.76 18.12
C ALA A 338 -16.03 -4.57 16.84
N ARG A 339 -15.85 -5.64 16.08
CA ARG A 339 -15.15 -5.63 14.79
C ARG A 339 -16.09 -6.08 13.68
N ASP A 340 -16.11 -5.29 12.64
CA ASP A 340 -16.88 -5.56 11.43
C ASP A 340 -15.94 -5.36 10.24
N PRO A 341 -15.70 -6.39 9.40
CA PRO A 341 -14.80 -6.29 8.26
C PRO A 341 -15.21 -5.26 7.23
N ARG A 342 -16.48 -4.82 7.24
CA ARG A 342 -17.00 -3.76 6.37
C ARG A 342 -16.55 -2.37 6.81
N THR A 343 -16.21 -2.19 8.08
CA THR A 343 -15.76 -0.90 8.60
C THR A 343 -14.29 -0.66 8.31
N SER A 344 -13.94 0.58 8.09
CA SER A 344 -12.56 1.04 7.89
C SER A 344 -12.07 1.92 9.04
N GLY A 345 -12.79 1.90 10.16
CA GLY A 345 -12.50 2.69 11.35
C GLY A 345 -12.83 4.17 11.20
N ARG A 346 -12.11 5.02 11.93
CA ARG A 346 -12.34 6.46 12.00
C ARG A 346 -11.21 7.23 11.33
N PRO A 347 -11.46 8.48 10.85
CA PRO A 347 -10.40 9.31 10.32
C PRO A 347 -9.36 9.62 11.40
N ALA A 348 -8.08 9.46 11.05
CA ALA A 348 -6.99 9.87 11.91
C ALA A 348 -6.89 11.41 11.97
N VAL A 349 -6.36 11.96 13.06
CA VAL A 349 -6.14 13.41 13.18
C VAL A 349 -5.35 13.95 11.99
N GLY A 350 -5.84 15.03 11.38
CA GLY A 350 -5.24 15.61 10.16
C GLY A 350 -5.81 15.07 8.86
N VAL A 351 -6.84 14.21 8.93
CA VAL A 351 -7.66 13.80 7.80
C VAL A 351 -9.09 14.28 8.05
N ASP A 352 -9.63 15.03 7.10
CA ASP A 352 -11.02 15.47 7.11
C ASP A 352 -11.77 14.79 5.97
N LEU A 353 -13.01 14.36 6.22
CA LEU A 353 -13.86 13.61 5.30
C LEU A 353 -15.18 14.32 5.12
N ARG A 354 -15.71 14.28 3.90
CA ARG A 354 -17.08 14.71 3.60
C ARG A 354 -17.73 13.80 2.58
N LEU A 355 -19.06 13.69 2.67
CA LEU A 355 -19.90 13.03 1.68
C LEU A 355 -20.56 14.06 0.76
N THR A 356 -20.62 13.75 -0.52
CA THR A 356 -21.25 14.60 -1.54
C THR A 356 -22.28 13.80 -2.34
N ASP A 357 -23.13 14.52 -3.07
CA ASP A 357 -23.97 13.97 -4.13
C ASP A 357 -23.17 13.65 -5.40
N ASP A 358 -23.86 13.21 -6.47
CA ASP A 358 -23.27 12.88 -7.78
C ASP A 358 -22.65 14.10 -8.48
N GLU A 359 -23.15 15.31 -8.19
CA GLU A 359 -22.66 16.58 -8.72
C GLU A 359 -21.45 17.13 -7.93
N GLY A 360 -21.10 16.51 -6.79
CA GLY A 360 -19.99 16.91 -5.93
C GLY A 360 -20.36 17.96 -4.87
N ASN A 361 -21.65 18.27 -4.70
CA ASN A 361 -22.11 19.17 -3.64
C ASN A 361 -22.13 18.43 -2.30
N PRO A 362 -21.67 19.06 -1.20
CA PRO A 362 -21.77 18.45 0.12
C PRO A 362 -23.22 18.09 0.47
N LEU A 363 -23.42 16.88 0.99
CA LEU A 363 -24.73 16.50 1.54
C LEU A 363 -25.03 17.32 2.80
N ASP A 364 -26.30 17.70 2.98
CA ASP A 364 -26.77 18.42 4.19
C ASP A 364 -26.55 17.59 5.46
N VAL A 365 -26.69 16.26 5.34
CA VAL A 365 -26.45 15.28 6.40
C VAL A 365 -25.21 14.48 6.06
N GLN A 366 -24.24 14.45 6.99
CA GLN A 366 -22.93 13.79 6.81
C GLN A 366 -22.81 12.47 7.59
N ARG A 367 -23.90 11.97 8.19
CA ARG A 367 -23.94 10.75 8.99
C ARG A 367 -25.13 9.90 8.62
N GLU A 368 -24.93 8.57 8.67
CA GLU A 368 -25.99 7.57 8.42
C GLU A 368 -26.61 7.64 7.00
N VAL A 369 -25.91 8.32 6.08
CA VAL A 369 -26.26 8.40 4.65
C VAL A 369 -25.08 7.97 3.81
N GLU A 370 -25.34 7.44 2.62
CA GLU A 370 -24.32 7.13 1.62
C GLU A 370 -24.07 8.33 0.71
N GLY A 371 -22.82 8.49 0.28
CA GLY A 371 -22.42 9.52 -0.67
C GLY A 371 -21.01 9.28 -1.21
N HIS A 372 -20.61 10.12 -2.16
CA HIS A 372 -19.24 10.12 -2.67
C HIS A 372 -18.28 10.64 -1.61
N LEU A 373 -17.25 9.87 -1.32
CA LEU A 373 -16.27 10.21 -0.30
C LEU A 373 -15.22 11.18 -0.83
N TRP A 374 -15.12 12.34 -0.20
CA TRP A 374 -14.07 13.31 -0.45
C TRP A 374 -13.20 13.47 0.79
N VAL A 375 -11.93 13.79 0.57
CA VAL A 375 -10.94 13.89 1.63
C VAL A 375 -10.06 15.14 1.47
N ARG A 376 -9.61 15.69 2.59
CA ARG A 376 -8.55 16.70 2.62
C ARG A 376 -7.62 16.48 3.82
N GLY A 377 -6.39 16.98 3.72
CA GLY A 377 -5.41 16.88 4.80
C GLY A 377 -4.00 17.19 4.31
N ALA A 378 -3.07 17.38 5.26
CA ALA A 378 -1.69 17.76 4.96
C ALA A 378 -0.88 16.70 4.18
N ALA A 379 -1.36 15.45 4.16
CA ALA A 379 -0.75 14.33 3.43
C ALA A 379 -1.59 13.85 2.25
N VAL A 380 -2.56 14.66 1.80
CA VAL A 380 -3.42 14.39 0.65
C VAL A 380 -2.85 15.07 -0.58
N VAL A 381 -2.88 14.39 -1.73
CA VAL A 381 -2.43 14.94 -3.00
C VAL A 381 -3.22 16.20 -3.36
N ASP A 382 -2.51 17.20 -3.85
CA ASP A 382 -3.13 18.40 -4.41
C ASP A 382 -3.05 18.41 -5.94
N ARG A 383 -1.99 17.82 -6.50
CA ARG A 383 -1.71 17.76 -7.94
C ARG A 383 -0.92 16.48 -8.27
N TYR A 384 -1.26 15.83 -9.37
CA TYR A 384 -0.48 14.71 -9.86
C TYR A 384 0.83 15.18 -10.53
N PHE A 385 1.84 14.35 -10.47
CA PHE A 385 3.14 14.59 -11.09
C PHE A 385 3.01 14.90 -12.58
N GLY A 386 3.67 15.96 -13.04
CA GLY A 386 3.66 16.39 -14.44
C GLY A 386 2.34 17.01 -14.93
N GLN A 387 1.33 17.23 -14.06
CA GLN A 387 0.07 17.85 -14.43
C GLN A 387 -0.03 19.26 -13.86
N GLU A 388 -0.50 20.21 -14.68
CA GLU A 388 -0.76 21.59 -14.22
C GLU A 388 -2.08 21.69 -13.45
N GLN A 389 -3.07 20.86 -13.83
CA GLN A 389 -4.39 20.84 -13.21
C GLN A 389 -4.33 20.29 -11.79
N LEU A 390 -5.02 20.95 -10.86
CA LEU A 390 -5.23 20.44 -9.51
C LEU A 390 -6.07 19.16 -9.55
N ALA A 391 -5.72 18.21 -8.70
CA ALA A 391 -6.50 17.00 -8.43
C ALA A 391 -7.63 17.27 -7.43
N THR A 392 -7.59 18.42 -6.75
CA THR A 392 -8.56 18.86 -5.75
C THR A 392 -9.54 19.89 -6.31
N ALA A 393 -10.75 19.91 -5.77
CA ALA A 393 -11.72 20.98 -5.95
C ALA A 393 -11.99 21.61 -4.58
N ASP A 394 -11.81 22.94 -4.46
CA ASP A 394 -11.94 23.69 -3.20
C ASP A 394 -11.12 23.09 -2.04
N GLY A 395 -9.93 22.53 -2.36
CA GLY A 395 -9.04 21.87 -1.40
C GLY A 395 -9.51 20.47 -0.96
N TRP A 396 -10.50 19.88 -1.63
CA TRP A 396 -10.97 18.53 -1.40
C TRP A 396 -10.63 17.61 -2.58
N PHE A 397 -10.16 16.42 -2.27
CA PHE A 397 -9.85 15.37 -3.24
C PHE A 397 -10.99 14.36 -3.31
N ASN A 398 -11.52 14.11 -4.52
CA ASN A 398 -12.49 13.04 -4.76
C ASN A 398 -11.79 11.69 -4.79
N THR A 399 -12.10 10.82 -3.85
CA THR A 399 -11.46 9.49 -3.73
C THR A 399 -11.93 8.49 -4.78
N GLY A 400 -13.11 8.74 -5.38
CA GLY A 400 -13.83 7.80 -6.23
C GLY A 400 -14.46 6.64 -5.46
N ASP A 401 -14.38 6.63 -4.13
CA ASP A 401 -15.09 5.67 -3.29
C ASP A 401 -16.48 6.20 -2.90
N LEU A 402 -17.44 5.30 -2.75
CA LEU A 402 -18.69 5.52 -2.05
C LEU A 402 -18.51 5.11 -0.59
N ALA A 403 -19.08 5.88 0.31
CA ALA A 403 -18.97 5.61 1.73
C ALA A 403 -20.21 6.02 2.49
N ARG A 404 -20.39 5.40 3.64
CA ARG A 404 -21.31 5.81 4.70
C ARG A 404 -20.48 6.09 5.94
N ILE A 405 -20.79 7.18 6.63
CA ILE A 405 -20.17 7.52 7.91
C ILE A 405 -21.23 7.33 8.99
N GLU A 406 -20.98 6.41 9.90
CA GLU A 406 -21.89 6.09 10.98
C GLU A 406 -21.96 7.23 12.01
N ARG A 407 -22.93 7.15 12.92
CA ARG A 407 -23.16 8.17 13.94
C ARG A 407 -21.95 8.43 14.83
N ASP A 408 -21.19 7.37 15.13
CA ASP A 408 -19.97 7.43 15.95
C ASP A 408 -18.72 7.86 15.19
N GLY A 409 -18.83 8.14 13.88
CA GLY A 409 -17.73 8.52 12.99
C GLY A 409 -17.02 7.37 12.29
N THR A 410 -17.44 6.12 12.52
CA THR A 410 -16.92 4.96 11.80
C THR A 410 -17.29 5.03 10.32
N VAL A 411 -16.32 4.77 9.46
CA VAL A 411 -16.46 4.82 8.00
C VAL A 411 -16.65 3.42 7.45
N LEU A 412 -17.67 3.24 6.63
CA LEU A 412 -17.88 2.07 5.79
C LEU A 412 -17.62 2.47 4.34
N ILE A 413 -16.72 1.77 3.67
CA ILE A 413 -16.57 1.91 2.21
C ILE A 413 -17.58 0.98 1.56
N THR A 414 -18.59 1.57 0.93
CA THR A 414 -19.71 0.82 0.37
C THR A 414 -19.48 0.42 -1.08
N GLY A 415 -18.56 1.09 -1.79
CA GLY A 415 -18.24 0.73 -3.17
C GLY A 415 -17.27 1.70 -3.83
N ARG A 416 -17.12 1.54 -5.14
CA ARG A 416 -16.39 2.46 -6.01
C ARG A 416 -17.32 3.01 -7.08
N SER A 417 -17.35 4.32 -7.24
CA SER A 417 -18.21 5.00 -8.22
C SER A 417 -18.06 4.44 -9.64
N LYS A 418 -16.83 4.13 -10.05
CA LYS A 418 -16.51 3.55 -11.37
C LYS A 418 -16.86 2.08 -11.54
N ASP A 419 -17.11 1.37 -10.45
CA ASP A 419 -17.45 -0.06 -10.47
C ASP A 419 -18.96 -0.28 -10.42
N LEU A 420 -19.74 0.77 -10.15
CA LEU A 420 -21.20 0.73 -10.21
C LEU A 420 -21.66 0.25 -11.60
N ILE A 421 -22.65 -0.63 -11.60
CA ILE A 421 -23.24 -1.22 -12.81
C ILE A 421 -24.54 -0.52 -13.11
N LYS A 422 -24.68 0.10 -14.29
CA LYS A 422 -25.88 0.82 -14.67
C LYS A 422 -26.88 -0.08 -15.41
N SER A 423 -27.87 -0.59 -14.68
CA SER A 423 -28.85 -1.54 -15.19
C SER A 423 -30.24 -0.91 -15.22
N GLY A 424 -30.83 -0.75 -16.41
CA GLY A 424 -32.19 -0.23 -16.58
C GLY A 424 -32.39 1.21 -16.07
N GLY A 425 -31.33 2.00 -15.96
CA GLY A 425 -31.37 3.37 -15.43
C GLY A 425 -31.03 3.47 -13.95
N GLU A 426 -31.01 2.36 -13.22
CA GLU A 426 -30.66 2.28 -11.80
C GLU A 426 -29.23 1.80 -11.59
N TRP A 427 -28.64 2.11 -10.44
CA TRP A 427 -27.30 1.68 -10.11
C TRP A 427 -27.30 0.40 -9.27
N ILE A 428 -26.45 -0.55 -9.63
CA ILE A 428 -26.14 -1.76 -8.86
C ILE A 428 -24.76 -1.60 -8.26
N ASN A 429 -24.66 -1.76 -6.94
CA ASN A 429 -23.39 -1.79 -6.23
C ASN A 429 -22.83 -3.22 -6.20
N PRO A 430 -21.80 -3.54 -6.99
CA PRO A 430 -21.25 -4.89 -7.04
C PRO A 430 -20.65 -5.35 -5.71
N THR A 431 -20.18 -4.42 -4.88
CA THR A 431 -19.56 -4.73 -3.58
C THR A 431 -20.54 -5.40 -2.61
N GLU A 432 -21.82 -5.03 -2.67
CA GLU A 432 -22.84 -5.67 -1.82
C GLU A 432 -23.05 -7.15 -2.19
N ILE A 433 -23.10 -7.45 -3.49
CA ILE A 433 -23.20 -8.82 -4.00
C ILE A 433 -21.93 -9.61 -3.62
N GLU A 434 -20.75 -9.02 -3.84
CA GLU A 434 -19.46 -9.63 -3.49
C GLU A 434 -19.36 -9.94 -2.00
N THR A 435 -19.86 -9.06 -1.15
CA THR A 435 -19.87 -9.25 0.31
C THR A 435 -20.66 -10.48 0.72
N VAL A 436 -21.84 -10.66 0.15
CA VAL A 436 -22.69 -11.84 0.44
C VAL A 436 -22.02 -13.13 -0.05
N ILE A 437 -21.54 -13.15 -1.28
CA ILE A 437 -20.95 -14.34 -1.90
C ILE A 437 -19.60 -14.71 -1.26
N SER A 438 -18.75 -13.73 -0.96
CA SER A 438 -17.44 -13.99 -0.31
C SER A 438 -17.57 -14.50 1.13
N ALA A 439 -18.74 -14.34 1.76
CA ALA A 439 -19.00 -14.89 3.09
C ALA A 439 -19.30 -16.40 3.08
N LEU A 440 -19.55 -16.99 1.91
CA LEU A 440 -19.89 -18.42 1.80
C LEU A 440 -18.64 -19.29 2.04
N PRO A 441 -18.75 -20.37 2.85
CA PRO A 441 -17.62 -21.26 3.14
C PRO A 441 -16.99 -21.91 1.90
N CYS A 442 -17.76 -22.10 0.84
CA CYS A 442 -17.31 -22.70 -0.42
C CYS A 442 -16.56 -21.74 -1.34
N VAL A 443 -16.58 -20.43 -1.08
CA VAL A 443 -15.97 -19.40 -1.93
C VAL A 443 -14.61 -19.00 -1.40
N SER A 444 -13.60 -19.06 -2.24
CA SER A 444 -12.25 -18.51 -1.98
C SER A 444 -12.21 -17.01 -2.26
N GLN A 445 -12.63 -16.63 -3.47
CA GLN A 445 -12.72 -15.24 -3.90
C GLN A 445 -13.92 -15.02 -4.82
N SER A 446 -14.47 -13.80 -4.81
CA SER A 446 -15.53 -13.43 -5.74
C SER A 446 -15.35 -12.02 -6.27
N ALA A 447 -15.84 -11.78 -7.48
CA ALA A 447 -15.91 -10.48 -8.12
C ALA A 447 -17.22 -10.34 -8.90
N VAL A 448 -17.75 -9.12 -8.95
CA VAL A 448 -18.90 -8.78 -9.78
C VAL A 448 -18.53 -7.64 -10.71
N ILE A 449 -18.83 -7.82 -11.99
CA ILE A 449 -18.55 -6.82 -13.04
C ILE A 449 -19.82 -6.59 -13.87
N GLY A 450 -19.94 -5.39 -14.45
CA GLY A 450 -21.01 -5.08 -15.41
C GLY A 450 -20.70 -5.72 -16.76
N ARG A 451 -21.63 -6.50 -17.29
CA ARG A 451 -21.59 -7.02 -18.67
C ARG A 451 -22.64 -6.32 -19.49
N SER A 452 -22.32 -5.95 -20.73
CA SER A 452 -23.25 -5.31 -21.65
C SER A 452 -24.49 -6.17 -21.88
N ASP A 453 -25.68 -5.54 -21.78
CA ASP A 453 -26.99 -6.16 -22.01
C ASP A 453 -27.83 -5.31 -22.95
N PRO A 454 -28.40 -5.88 -24.02
CA PRO A 454 -29.17 -5.12 -25.01
C PRO A 454 -30.43 -4.44 -24.46
N LYS A 455 -31.00 -4.98 -23.38
CA LYS A 455 -32.26 -4.46 -22.79
C LYS A 455 -31.99 -3.49 -21.64
N TRP A 456 -31.00 -3.79 -20.81
CA TRP A 456 -30.78 -3.09 -19.55
C TRP A 456 -29.56 -2.17 -19.55
N GLY A 457 -28.79 -2.13 -20.67
CA GLY A 457 -27.50 -1.47 -20.78
C GLY A 457 -26.39 -2.33 -20.20
N GLU A 458 -26.43 -2.60 -18.90
CA GLU A 458 -25.54 -3.55 -18.23
C GLU A 458 -26.30 -4.46 -17.28
N ARG A 459 -25.74 -5.67 -17.07
CA ARG A 459 -26.19 -6.62 -16.05
C ARG A 459 -24.99 -7.14 -15.27
N PRO A 460 -25.16 -7.41 -13.96
CA PRO A 460 -24.10 -7.95 -13.15
C PRO A 460 -23.76 -9.38 -13.59
N LEU A 461 -22.47 -9.66 -13.68
CA LEU A 461 -21.86 -10.97 -13.91
C LEU A 461 -21.07 -11.35 -12.67
N LEU A 462 -21.40 -12.48 -12.03
CA LEU A 462 -20.68 -12.99 -10.88
C LEU A 462 -19.56 -13.92 -11.33
N LEU A 463 -18.33 -13.66 -10.88
CA LEU A 463 -17.18 -14.54 -11.07
C LEU A 463 -16.74 -15.06 -9.71
N VAL A 464 -16.50 -16.38 -9.60
CA VAL A 464 -16.12 -17.03 -8.35
C VAL A 464 -14.95 -17.97 -8.52
N GLU A 465 -14.06 -17.96 -7.55
CA GLU A 465 -13.08 -19.00 -7.29
C GLU A 465 -13.58 -19.82 -6.09
N LEU A 466 -13.77 -21.11 -6.28
CA LEU A 466 -14.25 -22.00 -5.23
C LEU A 466 -13.08 -22.62 -4.47
N ARG A 467 -13.30 -22.95 -3.21
CA ARG A 467 -12.36 -23.73 -2.40
C ARG A 467 -12.39 -25.20 -2.83
N ASP A 468 -11.26 -25.88 -2.67
CA ASP A 468 -11.13 -27.30 -2.94
C ASP A 468 -12.18 -28.13 -2.17
N GLY A 469 -12.77 -29.10 -2.85
CA GLY A 469 -13.80 -29.98 -2.29
C GLY A 469 -15.23 -29.43 -2.32
N TYR A 470 -15.44 -28.21 -2.78
CA TYR A 470 -16.77 -27.62 -2.94
C TYR A 470 -17.18 -27.53 -4.42
N SER A 471 -18.45 -27.79 -4.69
CA SER A 471 -19.01 -27.72 -6.04
C SER A 471 -20.49 -27.28 -6.01
N PRO A 472 -20.81 -26.10 -5.41
CA PRO A 472 -22.18 -25.60 -5.43
C PRO A 472 -22.65 -25.35 -6.86
N THR A 473 -23.94 -25.51 -7.13
CA THR A 473 -24.53 -25.08 -8.40
C THR A 473 -24.64 -23.57 -8.49
N ASP A 474 -24.82 -23.02 -9.70
CA ASP A 474 -25.04 -21.58 -9.87
C ASP A 474 -26.30 -21.12 -9.13
N ALA A 475 -27.34 -21.92 -9.16
CA ALA A 475 -28.61 -21.66 -8.48
C ALA A 475 -28.41 -21.55 -6.94
N GLU A 476 -27.61 -22.45 -6.35
CA GLU A 476 -27.30 -22.40 -4.92
C GLU A 476 -26.53 -21.13 -4.55
N LEU A 477 -25.55 -20.72 -5.36
CA LEU A 477 -24.80 -19.47 -5.12
C LEU A 477 -25.71 -18.24 -5.23
N LEU A 478 -26.55 -18.18 -6.26
CA LEU A 478 -27.43 -17.04 -6.50
C LEU A 478 -28.59 -16.97 -5.48
N ALA A 479 -29.07 -18.11 -4.98
CA ALA A 479 -30.11 -18.15 -3.95
C ALA A 479 -29.66 -17.50 -2.63
N GLU A 480 -28.37 -17.48 -2.36
CA GLU A 480 -27.83 -16.79 -1.16
C GLU A 480 -28.00 -15.27 -1.22
N LEU A 481 -28.27 -14.70 -2.40
CA LEU A 481 -28.54 -13.29 -2.59
C LEU A 481 -30.01 -12.92 -2.33
N ASP A 482 -30.92 -13.90 -2.30
CA ASP A 482 -32.34 -13.67 -2.11
C ASP A 482 -32.62 -12.98 -0.76
N GLY A 483 -33.31 -11.84 -0.81
CA GLY A 483 -33.62 -11.05 0.38
C GLY A 483 -32.45 -10.32 1.03
N ARG A 484 -31.22 -10.50 0.52
CA ARG A 484 -30.02 -9.80 1.01
C ARG A 484 -29.62 -8.63 0.12
N VAL A 485 -29.98 -8.69 -1.17
CA VAL A 485 -29.85 -7.61 -2.14
C VAL A 485 -31.17 -7.41 -2.86
N ALA A 486 -31.32 -6.30 -3.58
CA ALA A 486 -32.50 -6.10 -4.40
C ALA A 486 -32.60 -7.19 -5.46
N SER A 487 -33.80 -7.75 -5.71
CA SER A 487 -33.97 -8.91 -6.59
C SER A 487 -33.44 -8.68 -8.03
N TRP A 488 -33.49 -7.47 -8.52
CA TRP A 488 -33.00 -7.10 -9.84
C TRP A 488 -31.46 -6.88 -9.87
N TRP A 489 -30.78 -6.94 -8.72
CA TRP A 489 -29.31 -6.95 -8.61
C TRP A 489 -28.73 -8.35 -8.77
N ILE A 490 -29.55 -9.39 -8.61
CA ILE A 490 -29.07 -10.76 -8.71
C ILE A 490 -28.45 -11.00 -10.10
N PRO A 491 -27.20 -11.48 -10.17
CA PRO A 491 -26.53 -11.76 -11.43
C PRO A 491 -27.29 -12.79 -12.27
N ASP A 492 -27.33 -12.58 -13.59
CA ASP A 492 -27.98 -13.51 -14.51
C ASP A 492 -27.10 -14.74 -14.80
N GLN A 493 -25.81 -14.65 -14.50
CA GLN A 493 -24.83 -15.68 -14.80
C GLN A 493 -23.72 -15.76 -13.75
N VAL A 494 -23.20 -16.95 -13.53
CA VAL A 494 -22.01 -17.23 -12.71
C VAL A 494 -20.92 -17.81 -13.60
N VAL A 495 -19.69 -17.31 -13.47
CA VAL A 495 -18.48 -17.85 -14.11
C VAL A 495 -17.55 -18.38 -13.04
N ARG A 496 -17.17 -19.65 -13.17
CA ARG A 496 -16.20 -20.27 -12.27
C ARG A 496 -14.79 -20.12 -12.83
N LEU A 497 -13.91 -19.58 -12.02
CA LEU A 497 -12.50 -19.42 -12.34
C LEU A 497 -11.67 -20.44 -11.57
N PRO A 498 -10.67 -21.07 -12.19
CA PRO A 498 -9.73 -21.92 -11.46
C PRO A 498 -8.88 -21.11 -10.50
N GLN A 499 -8.63 -19.84 -10.82
CA GLN A 499 -7.92 -18.87 -10.00
C GLN A 499 -8.36 -17.45 -10.36
N MET A 500 -8.64 -16.64 -9.34
CA MET A 500 -9.01 -15.24 -9.53
C MET A 500 -7.78 -14.43 -9.98
N PRO A 501 -7.87 -13.67 -11.08
CA PRO A 501 -6.75 -12.83 -11.50
C PRO A 501 -6.52 -11.69 -10.51
N LEU A 502 -5.26 -11.53 -10.09
CA LEU A 502 -4.85 -10.48 -9.18
C LEU A 502 -4.01 -9.43 -9.90
N ALA A 503 -4.27 -8.18 -9.60
CA ALA A 503 -3.42 -7.06 -10.00
C ALA A 503 -2.04 -7.14 -9.29
N PRO A 504 -1.01 -6.46 -9.79
CA PRO A 504 0.33 -6.43 -9.17
C PRO A 504 0.35 -5.96 -7.71
N THR A 505 -0.72 -5.33 -7.24
CA THR A 505 -0.92 -4.89 -5.85
C THR A 505 -1.53 -5.98 -4.95
N GLY A 506 -1.86 -7.16 -5.49
CA GLY A 506 -2.52 -8.26 -4.77
C GLY A 506 -4.04 -8.14 -4.64
N LYS A 507 -4.66 -7.14 -5.30
CA LYS A 507 -6.11 -6.97 -5.38
C LYS A 507 -6.67 -7.73 -6.58
N ILE A 508 -7.97 -8.07 -6.56
CA ILE A 508 -8.65 -8.64 -7.74
C ILE A 508 -8.55 -7.65 -8.92
N ASP A 509 -8.11 -8.16 -10.08
CA ASP A 509 -7.97 -7.37 -11.30
C ASP A 509 -9.29 -7.31 -12.08
N LYS A 510 -10.20 -6.45 -11.63
CA LYS A 510 -11.50 -6.25 -12.30
C LYS A 510 -11.37 -5.71 -13.73
N LEU A 511 -10.29 -4.99 -14.05
CA LEU A 511 -10.06 -4.52 -15.41
C LEU A 511 -9.81 -5.69 -16.37
N ARG A 512 -8.95 -6.62 -15.96
CA ARG A 512 -8.70 -7.85 -16.71
C ARG A 512 -9.98 -8.69 -16.85
N LEU A 513 -10.72 -8.86 -15.76
CA LEU A 513 -12.00 -9.58 -15.79
C LEU A 513 -13.00 -8.96 -16.77
N ARG A 514 -13.12 -7.62 -16.80
CA ARG A 514 -13.98 -6.93 -17.79
C ARG A 514 -13.52 -7.18 -19.22
N ASN A 515 -12.22 -7.10 -19.48
CA ASN A 515 -11.67 -7.32 -20.81
C ASN A 515 -11.91 -8.75 -21.31
N GLU A 516 -11.82 -9.75 -20.43
CA GLU A 516 -11.97 -11.17 -20.76
C GLU A 516 -13.45 -11.61 -20.86
N TYR A 517 -14.36 -11.04 -20.04
CA TYR A 517 -15.73 -11.56 -19.88
C TYR A 517 -16.85 -10.58 -20.25
N CYS A 518 -16.57 -9.30 -20.50
CA CYS A 518 -17.61 -8.34 -20.89
C CYS A 518 -17.62 -8.03 -22.39
N ASN A 519 -16.52 -8.30 -23.11
CA ASN A 519 -16.38 -8.07 -24.55
C ASN A 519 -16.54 -9.35 -25.38
N ALA A 520 -16.97 -10.47 -24.79
CA ALA A 520 -17.20 -11.76 -25.46
C ALA A 520 -18.66 -11.92 -25.88
#